data_75c401b07c8aec34164578e6742e8060
#
_entry.id   75c401b07c8aec34164578e6742e8060
#
_cell.length_a   1.000
_cell.length_b   1.000
_cell.length_c   1.000
_cell.angle_alpha   90.00
_cell.angle_beta   90.00
_cell.angle_gamma   90.00
#
_symmetry.space_group_name_H-M   'P 1'
#
loop_
_entity.id
_entity.type
_entity.pdbx_description
1 polymer ?
#
loop_
_entity_poly.entity_id
_entity_poly.type
_entity_poly.pdbx_seq_one_letter_code
_entity_poly.pdbx_strand_id
1 'polypeptide(L)'
;MDSSLSVSSSRLSSLIKKLYSLIFNYPSWSIYTYPKILDIFGENSIDESMVKKVFNDRTWSFKADPFYSENENSLYFEKFNYFLGTGKLAKYSFEDKSIKDVKTSNNIHYSYPCIFEYEGETYLIPESAQSNKIEIYKIHKGSLVIANTVVNDFAGVDPTIVEHNNAWYVFATDGRMGGHSYLNIFYAKNPLDKWTPHNLNPVKINLSNSRGGGSIFREGDSLIRPAQNCFPDYGTSLVLSLIHI
;
A
#
# COMPACT_ATOMS: atom_id res chain seq x y z
N MET A 1 43.56 -20.66 -24.04
CA MET A 1 42.61 -19.71 -24.70
C MET A 1 41.24 -20.38 -24.68
N ASP A 2 40.32 -19.91 -23.84
CA ASP A 2 38.86 -20.02 -23.91
C ASP A 2 38.21 -19.97 -22.53
N SER A 3 38.33 -18.80 -21.88
CA SER A 3 37.58 -18.56 -20.63
C SER A 3 36.59 -17.36 -20.76
N SER A 4 36.48 -16.75 -21.95
CA SER A 4 35.65 -15.55 -22.16
C SER A 4 34.25 -15.83 -22.73
N LEU A 5 34.00 -17.01 -23.28
CA LEU A 5 32.71 -17.36 -23.92
C LEU A 5 31.64 -17.89 -22.95
N SER A 6 32.02 -18.46 -21.81
CA SER A 6 31.06 -19.05 -20.85
C SER A 6 30.32 -18.01 -19.99
N VAL A 7 30.96 -16.87 -19.72
CA VAL A 7 30.37 -15.79 -18.91
C VAL A 7 29.34 -14.98 -19.71
N SER A 8 29.48 -14.88 -21.02
CA SER A 8 28.52 -14.17 -21.88
C SER A 8 27.22 -14.95 -22.08
N SER A 9 27.32 -16.29 -22.17
CA SER A 9 26.12 -17.15 -22.37
C SER A 9 25.22 -17.23 -21.14
N SER A 10 25.78 -17.20 -19.95
CA SER A 10 25.01 -17.20 -18.70
C SER A 10 24.27 -15.86 -18.46
N ARG A 11 24.89 -14.74 -18.79
CA ARG A 11 24.26 -13.41 -18.76
C ARG A 11 23.18 -13.27 -19.81
N LEU A 12 23.40 -13.77 -21.02
CA LEU A 12 22.41 -13.76 -22.10
C LEU A 12 21.22 -14.67 -21.76
N SER A 13 21.43 -15.86 -21.23
CA SER A 13 20.36 -16.77 -20.79
C SER A 13 19.55 -16.18 -19.62
N SER A 14 20.19 -15.49 -18.69
CA SER A 14 19.53 -14.75 -17.60
C SER A 14 18.68 -13.59 -18.13
N LEU A 15 19.19 -12.84 -19.13
CA LEU A 15 18.47 -11.76 -19.78
C LEU A 15 17.25 -12.28 -20.56
N ILE A 16 17.41 -13.37 -21.29
CA ILE A 16 16.31 -14.02 -22.04
C ILE A 16 15.26 -14.59 -21.09
N LYS A 17 15.65 -15.24 -19.99
CA LYS A 17 14.72 -15.69 -18.95
C LYS A 17 13.97 -14.51 -18.31
N LYS A 18 14.67 -13.42 -18.04
CA LYS A 18 14.09 -12.19 -17.52
C LYS A 18 13.14 -11.54 -18.52
N LEU A 19 13.50 -11.54 -19.82
CA LEU A 19 12.62 -11.06 -20.89
C LEU A 19 11.39 -11.95 -21.08
N TYR A 20 11.55 -13.27 -21.00
CA TYR A 20 10.45 -14.24 -21.11
C TYR A 20 9.49 -14.13 -19.93
N SER A 21 10.00 -13.99 -18.71
CA SER A 21 9.18 -13.74 -17.53
C SER A 21 8.45 -12.40 -17.62
N LEU A 22 9.09 -11.35 -18.17
CA LEU A 22 8.48 -10.04 -18.46
C LEU A 22 7.32 -10.11 -19.45
N ILE A 23 7.34 -11.04 -20.40
CA ILE A 23 6.33 -11.14 -21.46
C ILE A 23 5.17 -12.06 -21.06
N PHE A 24 5.43 -13.10 -20.26
CA PHE A 24 4.50 -14.21 -20.07
C PHE A 24 4.06 -14.51 -18.62
N ASN A 25 4.72 -13.97 -17.59
CA ASN A 25 4.50 -14.41 -16.20
C ASN A 25 4.53 -13.30 -15.15
N TYR A 26 4.27 -12.03 -15.50
CA TYR A 26 4.20 -11.00 -14.46
C TYR A 26 2.82 -10.93 -13.82
N PRO A 27 2.73 -10.99 -12.50
CA PRO A 27 1.50 -10.69 -11.79
C PRO A 27 1.10 -9.25 -12.13
N SER A 28 -0.02 -9.07 -12.82
CA SER A 28 -0.57 -7.76 -13.10
C SER A 28 -1.68 -7.46 -12.11
N TRP A 29 -1.58 -6.31 -11.44
CA TRP A 29 -2.63 -5.78 -10.61
C TRP A 29 -3.47 -4.79 -11.41
N SER A 30 -4.77 -4.76 -11.14
CA SER A 30 -5.71 -3.82 -11.76
C SER A 30 -6.65 -3.26 -10.72
N ILE A 31 -7.02 -1.99 -10.87
CA ILE A 31 -7.94 -1.30 -9.98
C ILE A 31 -9.35 -1.35 -10.58
N TYR A 32 -10.30 -1.73 -9.75
CA TYR A 32 -11.71 -1.77 -10.08
C TYR A 32 -12.53 -0.92 -9.11
N THR A 33 -13.66 -0.42 -9.56
CA THR A 33 -14.67 0.24 -8.71
C THR A 33 -15.93 -0.59 -8.68
N TYR A 34 -16.61 -0.55 -7.55
CA TYR A 34 -17.92 -1.15 -7.33
C TYR A 34 -18.85 -0.10 -6.68
N PRO A 35 -20.05 0.17 -7.23
CA PRO A 35 -20.86 1.32 -6.85
C PRO A 35 -21.66 1.15 -5.56
N LYS A 36 -21.56 0.00 -4.91
CA LYS A 36 -22.28 -0.29 -3.67
C LYS A 36 -21.30 -0.47 -2.50
N ILE A 37 -21.72 -0.05 -1.31
CA ILE A 37 -21.10 -0.52 -0.09
C ILE A 37 -21.35 -2.03 -0.04
N LEU A 38 -20.27 -2.81 -0.05
CA LEU A 38 -20.39 -4.25 0.13
C LEU A 38 -20.89 -4.48 1.55
N ASP A 39 -22.01 -5.19 1.68
CA ASP A 39 -22.34 -5.84 2.94
C ASP A 39 -21.36 -7.03 3.11
N ILE A 40 -20.24 -6.74 3.76
CA ILE A 40 -19.09 -7.63 3.85
C ILE A 40 -19.41 -8.87 4.69
N PHE A 41 -20.47 -8.80 5.51
CA PHE A 41 -20.93 -9.89 6.37
C PHE A 41 -22.25 -10.50 5.89
N GLY A 42 -22.86 -9.92 4.84
CA GLY A 42 -24.08 -10.44 4.24
C GLY A 42 -23.86 -11.51 3.18
N GLU A 43 -24.90 -12.24 2.84
CA GLU A 43 -24.88 -13.29 1.80
C GLU A 43 -24.83 -12.73 0.37
N ASN A 44 -24.69 -11.41 0.20
CA ASN A 44 -24.75 -10.77 -1.10
C ASN A 44 -23.43 -10.98 -1.88
N SER A 45 -23.48 -11.79 -2.91
CA SER A 45 -22.42 -11.91 -3.90
C SER A 45 -22.20 -10.58 -4.64
N ILE A 46 -20.96 -10.30 -5.02
CA ILE A 46 -20.63 -9.18 -5.90
C ILE A 46 -21.34 -9.39 -7.24
N ASP A 47 -22.15 -8.42 -7.64
CA ASP A 47 -22.67 -8.39 -9.01
C ASP A 47 -21.55 -7.95 -9.95
N GLU A 48 -20.93 -8.92 -10.62
CA GLU A 48 -19.79 -8.70 -11.53
C GLU A 48 -20.12 -7.72 -12.66
N SER A 49 -21.40 -7.58 -13.04
CA SER A 49 -21.80 -6.63 -14.09
C SER A 49 -21.63 -5.16 -13.67
N MET A 50 -21.58 -4.90 -12.36
CA MET A 50 -21.36 -3.57 -11.79
C MET A 50 -19.90 -3.25 -11.55
N VAL A 51 -19.00 -4.25 -11.64
CA VAL A 51 -17.57 -4.06 -11.45
C VAL A 51 -16.98 -3.36 -12.67
N LYS A 52 -16.35 -2.20 -12.47
CA LYS A 52 -15.74 -1.43 -13.55
C LYS A 52 -14.25 -1.29 -13.35
N LYS A 53 -13.49 -1.68 -14.37
CA LYS A 53 -12.05 -1.43 -14.40
C LYS A 53 -11.78 0.08 -14.55
N VAL A 54 -10.95 0.63 -13.67
CA VAL A 54 -10.66 2.07 -13.65
C VAL A 54 -9.65 2.45 -14.74
N PHE A 55 -8.65 1.60 -14.96
CA PHE A 55 -7.55 1.88 -15.89
C PHE A 55 -7.32 0.74 -16.86
N ASN A 56 -6.87 1.10 -18.07
CA ASN A 56 -6.27 0.13 -18.98
C ASN A 56 -4.78 0.02 -18.66
N ASP A 57 -4.35 -1.16 -18.24
CA ASP A 57 -2.96 -1.42 -17.87
C ASP A 57 -2.11 -1.68 -19.10
N ARG A 58 -0.84 -1.30 -19.02
CA ARG A 58 0.16 -1.59 -20.06
C ARG A 58 0.99 -2.79 -19.64
N THR A 59 1.55 -3.50 -20.60
CA THR A 59 2.33 -4.73 -20.39
C THR A 59 3.54 -4.56 -19.44
N TRP A 60 4.04 -3.33 -19.29
CA TRP A 60 5.27 -3.02 -18.55
C TRP A 60 5.06 -2.28 -17.22
N SER A 61 3.81 -2.12 -16.83
CA SER A 61 3.45 -1.41 -15.61
C SER A 61 2.09 -1.88 -15.12
N PHE A 62 1.90 -1.85 -13.80
CA PHE A 62 0.59 -2.03 -13.20
C PHE A 62 0.24 -0.86 -12.28
N LYS A 63 -1.02 -0.82 -11.85
CA LYS A 63 -1.54 0.10 -10.85
C LYS A 63 -2.17 -0.71 -9.74
N ALA A 64 -1.79 -0.40 -8.50
CA ALA A 64 -2.20 -1.14 -7.30
C ALA A 64 -2.48 -0.19 -6.14
N ASP A 65 -2.91 -0.75 -5.02
CA ASP A 65 -3.07 -0.11 -3.72
C ASP A 65 -3.91 1.17 -3.79
N PRO A 66 -5.19 1.09 -4.22
CA PRO A 66 -6.04 2.27 -4.37
C PRO A 66 -6.56 2.76 -3.01
N PHE A 67 -6.44 4.08 -2.77
CA PHE A 67 -7.05 4.79 -1.66
C PHE A 67 -7.85 5.99 -2.20
N TYR A 68 -9.11 6.08 -1.80
CA TYR A 68 -10.01 7.13 -2.28
C TYR A 68 -10.13 8.28 -1.27
N SER A 69 -9.94 9.51 -1.73
CA SER A 69 -10.20 10.74 -0.98
C SER A 69 -11.58 11.28 -1.37
N GLU A 70 -12.49 11.34 -0.40
CA GLU A 70 -13.81 11.95 -0.60
C GLU A 70 -13.70 13.46 -0.79
N ASN A 71 -12.87 14.14 0.01
CA ASN A 71 -12.67 15.57 -0.05
C ASN A 71 -12.17 16.05 -1.41
N GLU A 72 -11.32 15.26 -2.04
CA GLU A 72 -10.71 15.60 -3.33
C GLU A 72 -11.37 14.91 -4.52
N ASN A 73 -12.36 14.04 -4.30
CA ASN A 73 -12.97 13.16 -5.31
C ASN A 73 -11.90 12.50 -6.20
N SER A 74 -10.91 11.90 -5.56
CA SER A 74 -9.69 11.44 -6.22
C SER A 74 -9.22 10.11 -5.66
N LEU A 75 -8.54 9.33 -6.50
CA LEU A 75 -7.94 8.06 -6.15
C LEU A 75 -6.42 8.20 -6.13
N TYR A 76 -5.82 7.88 -5.00
CA TYR A 76 -4.37 7.72 -4.87
C TYR A 76 -4.01 6.26 -5.04
N PHE A 77 -2.90 5.97 -5.74
CA PHE A 77 -2.51 4.60 -6.06
C PHE A 77 -1.02 4.50 -6.40
N GLU A 78 -0.51 3.27 -6.37
CA GLU A 78 0.82 2.96 -6.86
C GLU A 78 0.82 2.81 -8.39
N LYS A 79 1.85 3.37 -9.04
CA LYS A 79 2.26 3.07 -10.43
C LYS A 79 3.59 2.31 -10.37
N PHE A 80 3.55 1.01 -10.53
CA PHE A 80 4.77 0.20 -10.58
C PHE A 80 5.30 0.09 -12.01
N ASN A 81 6.60 0.22 -12.16
CA ASN A 81 7.30 0.06 -13.42
C ASN A 81 8.26 -1.13 -13.34
N TYR A 82 8.03 -2.16 -14.15
CA TYR A 82 8.83 -3.37 -14.15
C TYR A 82 10.28 -3.17 -14.59
N PHE A 83 10.54 -2.25 -15.53
CA PHE A 83 11.91 -1.96 -15.98
C PHE A 83 12.76 -1.30 -14.91
N LEU A 84 12.14 -0.41 -14.12
CA LEU A 84 12.81 0.31 -13.03
C LEU A 84 12.79 -0.49 -11.72
N GLY A 85 11.90 -1.49 -11.59
CA GLY A 85 11.73 -2.25 -10.35
C GLY A 85 11.24 -1.38 -9.18
N THR A 86 10.48 -0.31 -9.48
CA THR A 86 10.07 0.66 -8.45
C THR A 86 8.65 1.17 -8.69
N GLY A 87 7.92 1.39 -7.59
CA GLY A 87 6.64 2.07 -7.55
C GLY A 87 6.78 3.57 -7.33
N LYS A 88 5.87 4.33 -7.89
CA LYS A 88 5.67 5.76 -7.69
C LYS A 88 4.21 6.02 -7.37
N LEU A 89 3.93 7.05 -6.60
CA LEU A 89 2.55 7.43 -6.29
C LEU A 89 1.97 8.29 -7.41
N ALA A 90 0.68 8.09 -7.66
CA ALA A 90 -0.10 8.91 -8.57
C ALA A 90 -1.48 9.20 -8.00
N LYS A 91 -2.08 10.29 -8.47
CA LYS A 91 -3.44 10.72 -8.18
C LYS A 91 -4.27 10.70 -9.46
N TYR A 92 -5.43 10.07 -9.41
CA TYR A 92 -6.46 10.14 -10.46
C TYR A 92 -7.62 10.98 -9.96
N SER A 93 -7.97 12.03 -10.70
CA SER A 93 -9.16 12.84 -10.44
C SER A 93 -10.35 12.27 -11.21
N PHE A 94 -11.46 12.01 -10.52
CA PHE A 94 -12.71 11.57 -11.16
C PHE A 94 -13.43 12.73 -11.89
N GLU A 95 -13.12 13.98 -11.54
CA GLU A 95 -13.72 15.16 -12.16
C GLU A 95 -13.21 15.37 -13.60
N ASP A 96 -11.90 15.51 -13.77
CA ASP A 96 -11.26 15.78 -15.06
C ASP A 96 -10.68 14.52 -15.74
N LYS A 97 -10.80 13.35 -15.09
CA LYS A 97 -10.30 12.04 -15.55
C LYS A 97 -8.80 12.04 -15.84
N SER A 98 -8.05 12.91 -15.17
CA SER A 98 -6.61 13.03 -15.35
C SER A 98 -5.83 12.21 -14.33
N ILE A 99 -4.66 11.70 -14.74
CA ILE A 99 -3.67 11.09 -13.85
C ILE A 99 -2.49 12.05 -13.71
N LYS A 100 -2.12 12.37 -12.47
CA LYS A 100 -0.95 13.19 -12.15
C LYS A 100 -0.02 12.40 -11.24
N ASP A 101 1.27 12.37 -11.59
CA ASP A 101 2.27 11.75 -10.73
C ASP A 101 2.52 12.65 -9.50
N VAL A 102 2.63 12.01 -8.33
CA VAL A 102 3.00 12.69 -7.09
C VAL A 102 4.53 12.70 -7.00
N LYS A 103 5.12 13.89 -6.94
CA LYS A 103 6.57 14.04 -6.88
C LYS A 103 7.09 13.71 -5.49
N THR A 104 8.19 12.98 -5.43
CA THR A 104 8.91 12.62 -4.20
C THR A 104 10.28 13.29 -4.15
N SER A 105 10.79 13.58 -2.97
CA SER A 105 12.11 14.20 -2.76
C SER A 105 13.29 13.26 -3.02
N ASN A 106 13.02 11.95 -3.02
CA ASN A 106 14.01 10.89 -3.21
C ASN A 106 13.53 9.91 -4.29
N ASN A 107 14.40 8.99 -4.69
CA ASN A 107 14.11 8.04 -5.77
C ASN A 107 13.98 6.61 -5.26
N ILE A 108 13.37 6.43 -4.09
CA ILE A 108 13.03 5.12 -3.54
C ILE A 108 11.70 4.60 -4.08
N HIS A 109 11.39 3.34 -3.77
CA HIS A 109 10.08 2.77 -3.99
C HIS A 109 9.04 3.41 -3.05
N TYR A 110 7.90 3.80 -3.62
CA TYR A 110 6.70 4.21 -2.90
C TYR A 110 5.49 3.41 -3.38
N SER A 111 4.74 2.85 -2.44
CA SER A 111 3.50 2.10 -2.67
C SER A 111 2.48 2.39 -1.58
N TYR A 112 1.33 1.74 -1.62
CA TYR A 112 0.31 1.75 -0.57
C TYR A 112 0.03 3.14 0.01
N PRO A 113 -0.45 4.11 -0.79
CA PRO A 113 -0.63 5.50 -0.36
C PRO A 113 -1.86 5.66 0.55
N CYS A 114 -1.82 5.07 1.75
CA CYS A 114 -2.90 5.20 2.72
C CYS A 114 -3.15 6.69 3.02
N ILE A 115 -4.38 7.14 2.80
CA ILE A 115 -4.80 8.52 3.01
C ILE A 115 -5.68 8.63 4.25
N PHE A 116 -5.66 9.79 4.87
CA PHE A 116 -6.57 10.17 5.94
C PHE A 116 -6.80 11.68 5.94
N GLU A 117 -7.90 12.08 6.55
CA GLU A 117 -8.26 13.49 6.68
C GLU A 117 -8.02 13.94 8.11
N TYR A 118 -7.40 15.10 8.28
CA TYR A 118 -7.19 15.72 9.57
C TYR A 118 -7.27 17.25 9.45
N GLU A 119 -8.11 17.89 10.29
CA GLU A 119 -8.34 19.35 10.27
C GLU A 119 -8.69 19.91 8.88
N GLY A 120 -9.47 19.14 8.09
CA GLY A 120 -9.91 19.53 6.75
C GLY A 120 -8.86 19.41 5.64
N GLU A 121 -7.70 18.80 5.94
CA GLU A 121 -6.61 18.60 5.01
C GLU A 121 -6.36 17.10 4.77
N THR A 122 -5.99 16.75 3.55
CA THR A 122 -5.64 15.38 3.16
C THR A 122 -4.16 15.08 3.40
N TYR A 123 -3.90 14.02 4.14
CA TYR A 123 -2.56 13.49 4.41
C TYR A 123 -2.39 12.09 3.85
N LEU A 124 -1.14 11.71 3.60
CA LEU A 124 -0.75 10.37 3.15
C LEU A 124 0.26 9.76 4.11
N ILE A 125 0.13 8.46 4.31
CA ILE A 125 1.13 7.63 4.99
C ILE A 125 1.49 6.47 4.06
N PRO A 126 2.33 6.69 3.04
CA PRO A 126 2.67 5.66 2.06
C PRO A 126 3.68 4.67 2.62
N GLU A 127 3.72 3.48 2.03
CA GLU A 127 4.88 2.63 2.18
C GLU A 127 6.11 3.29 1.55
N SER A 128 7.16 3.40 2.35
CA SER A 128 8.49 3.86 1.97
C SER A 128 9.56 3.07 2.72
N ALA A 129 9.40 1.75 2.82
CA ALA A 129 10.22 0.86 3.66
C ALA A 129 11.74 1.03 3.44
N GLN A 130 12.15 1.39 2.21
CA GLN A 130 13.56 1.69 1.90
C GLN A 130 14.12 2.91 2.64
N SER A 131 13.27 3.83 3.11
CA SER A 131 13.69 4.97 3.94
C SER A 131 14.03 4.57 5.39
N ASN A 132 13.65 3.37 5.79
CA ASN A 132 13.73 2.87 7.15
C ASN A 132 12.98 3.75 8.16
N LYS A 133 11.84 4.31 7.71
CA LYS A 133 10.94 5.20 8.48
C LYS A 133 9.50 4.98 8.06
N ILE A 134 8.59 5.35 8.96
CA ILE A 134 7.20 5.63 8.60
C ILE A 134 6.98 7.14 8.76
N GLU A 135 6.59 7.79 7.68
CA GLU A 135 6.39 9.24 7.62
C GLU A 135 4.99 9.59 7.11
N ILE A 136 4.42 10.63 7.69
CA ILE A 136 3.17 11.25 7.25
C ILE A 136 3.53 12.42 6.35
N TYR A 137 2.86 12.50 5.21
CA TYR A 137 3.09 13.52 4.20
C TYR A 137 1.82 14.31 3.92
N LYS A 138 2.01 15.56 3.51
CA LYS A 138 1.02 16.39 2.85
C LYS A 138 1.43 16.61 1.39
N ILE A 139 0.46 16.73 0.49
CA ILE A 139 0.76 17.12 -0.89
C ILE A 139 0.74 18.65 -1.00
N HIS A 140 1.89 19.22 -1.33
CA HIS A 140 2.00 20.64 -1.65
C HIS A 140 2.49 20.81 -3.09
N LYS A 141 1.70 21.50 -3.93
CA LYS A 141 2.00 21.74 -5.36
C LYS A 141 2.41 20.46 -6.12
N GLY A 142 1.72 19.34 -5.82
CA GLY A 142 1.95 18.05 -6.47
C GLY A 142 3.19 17.29 -5.97
N SER A 143 3.81 17.72 -4.88
CA SER A 143 4.97 17.07 -4.26
C SER A 143 4.64 16.62 -2.83
N LEU A 144 5.20 15.48 -2.41
CA LEU A 144 5.16 15.06 -1.01
C LEU A 144 6.05 15.97 -0.16
N VAL A 145 5.47 16.48 0.91
CA VAL A 145 6.17 17.24 1.95
C VAL A 145 5.95 16.54 3.27
N ILE A 146 7.02 16.22 3.98
CA ILE A 146 6.93 15.55 5.30
C ILE A 146 6.18 16.48 6.27
N ALA A 147 5.09 15.97 6.83
CA ALA A 147 4.31 16.64 7.88
C ALA A 147 4.71 16.13 9.28
N ASN A 148 4.98 14.82 9.40
CA ASN A 148 5.43 14.20 10.65
C ASN A 148 6.17 12.89 10.39
N THR A 149 6.93 12.43 11.39
CA THR A 149 7.55 11.09 11.41
C THR A 149 6.92 10.27 12.52
N VAL A 150 6.30 9.15 12.16
CA VAL A 150 5.71 8.18 13.10
C VAL A 150 6.81 7.45 13.86
N VAL A 151 7.77 6.91 13.14
CA VAL A 151 8.89 6.17 13.72
C VAL A 151 10.10 6.21 12.79
N ASN A 152 11.27 6.31 13.41
CA ASN A 152 12.58 6.14 12.78
C ASN A 152 13.09 4.72 13.04
N ASP A 153 14.01 4.25 12.18
CA ASP A 153 14.62 2.93 12.26
C ASP A 153 13.61 1.77 12.26
N PHE A 154 12.61 1.88 11.35
CA PHE A 154 11.59 0.89 11.15
C PHE A 154 11.18 0.83 9.66
N ALA A 155 11.45 -0.28 8.99
CA ALA A 155 11.08 -0.48 7.59
C ALA A 155 9.58 -0.84 7.47
N GLY A 156 8.71 0.16 7.65
CA GLY A 156 7.27 -0.05 7.67
C GLY A 156 6.70 -0.45 6.31
N VAL A 157 6.00 -1.58 6.28
CA VAL A 157 5.31 -2.11 5.10
C VAL A 157 3.81 -1.95 5.30
N ASP A 158 3.12 -1.47 4.27
CA ASP A 158 1.68 -1.21 4.21
C ASP A 158 1.14 -0.46 5.45
N PRO A 159 1.72 0.70 5.83
CA PRO A 159 1.26 1.43 7.00
C PRO A 159 -0.18 1.92 6.80
N THR A 160 -1.05 1.56 7.73
CA THR A 160 -2.47 1.94 7.71
C THR A 160 -2.79 2.72 8.97
N ILE A 161 -3.42 3.89 8.82
CA ILE A 161 -3.76 4.79 9.92
C ILE A 161 -5.27 4.81 10.16
N VAL A 162 -5.67 4.95 11.41
CA VAL A 162 -7.07 5.12 11.83
C VAL A 162 -7.16 5.96 13.10
N GLU A 163 -8.22 6.76 13.20
CA GLU A 163 -8.63 7.39 14.45
C GLU A 163 -9.63 6.49 15.19
N HIS A 164 -9.41 6.29 16.48
CA HIS A 164 -10.34 5.59 17.36
C HIS A 164 -10.26 6.13 18.79
N ASN A 165 -11.41 6.37 19.42
CA ASN A 165 -11.50 6.85 20.81
C ASN A 165 -10.60 8.05 21.12
N ASN A 166 -10.61 9.06 20.24
CA ASN A 166 -9.80 10.28 20.34
C ASN A 166 -8.28 10.02 20.38
N ALA A 167 -7.84 8.95 19.77
CA ALA A 167 -6.43 8.65 19.55
C ALA A 167 -6.22 8.13 18.12
N TRP A 168 -5.03 8.31 17.61
CA TRP A 168 -4.63 7.85 16.28
C TRP A 168 -3.72 6.63 16.40
N TYR A 169 -3.91 5.66 15.50
CA TYR A 169 -3.17 4.41 15.49
C TYR A 169 -2.62 4.15 14.10
N VAL A 170 -1.36 3.77 14.01
CA VAL A 170 -0.72 3.28 12.77
C VAL A 170 -0.37 1.81 12.95
N PHE A 171 -0.82 1.01 12.00
CA PHE A 171 -0.55 -0.43 11.90
C PHE A 171 0.41 -0.64 10.74
N ALA A 172 1.52 -1.33 10.96
CA ALA A 172 2.48 -1.66 9.91
C ALA A 172 3.22 -2.98 10.22
N THR A 173 3.61 -3.71 9.18
CA THR A 173 4.53 -4.85 9.35
C THR A 173 5.98 -4.41 9.15
N ASP A 174 6.93 -5.12 9.78
CA ASP A 174 8.37 -4.80 9.66
C ASP A 174 8.98 -5.48 8.43
N GLY A 175 9.41 -4.69 7.46
CA GLY A 175 10.05 -5.18 6.23
C GLY A 175 11.37 -5.92 6.46
N ARG A 176 12.09 -5.61 7.54
CA ARG A 176 13.32 -6.32 7.94
C ARG A 176 13.05 -7.75 8.39
N MET A 177 11.80 -8.00 8.83
CA MET A 177 11.31 -9.34 9.22
C MET A 177 10.46 -9.99 8.12
N GLY A 178 10.72 -9.65 6.86
CA GLY A 178 10.04 -10.19 5.69
C GLY A 178 8.77 -9.46 5.26
N GLY A 179 8.28 -8.47 6.04
CA GLY A 179 7.17 -7.59 5.65
C GLY A 179 5.76 -8.19 5.67
N HIS A 180 5.60 -9.46 6.08
CA HIS A 180 4.30 -10.14 5.99
C HIS A 180 3.67 -10.52 7.33
N SER A 181 4.45 -10.71 8.38
CA SER A 181 3.99 -11.41 9.57
C SER A 181 4.08 -10.64 10.88
N TYR A 182 4.97 -9.68 11.02
CA TYR A 182 5.23 -9.00 12.29
C TYR A 182 4.49 -7.67 12.35
N LEU A 183 3.24 -7.68 12.85
CA LEU A 183 2.40 -6.50 12.97
C LEU A 183 2.81 -5.67 14.17
N ASN A 184 3.10 -4.41 13.94
CA ASN A 184 3.39 -3.40 14.95
C ASN A 184 2.32 -2.31 14.94
N ILE A 185 2.08 -1.71 16.11
CA ILE A 185 1.17 -0.59 16.32
C ILE A 185 1.95 0.58 16.91
N PHE A 186 1.69 1.78 16.40
CA PHE A 186 2.12 3.04 16.96
C PHE A 186 0.89 3.89 17.25
N TYR A 187 0.90 4.71 18.30
CA TYR A 187 -0.23 5.55 18.65
C TYR A 187 0.18 6.96 19.05
N ALA A 188 -0.70 7.92 18.82
CA ALA A 188 -0.55 9.32 19.20
C ALA A 188 -1.91 9.92 19.53
N LYS A 189 -1.91 11.06 20.24
CA LYS A 189 -3.14 11.81 20.50
C LYS A 189 -3.64 12.51 19.24
N ASN A 190 -2.74 13.07 18.45
CA ASN A 190 -3.01 13.68 17.14
C ASN A 190 -2.00 13.12 16.11
N PRO A 191 -2.34 13.06 14.81
CA PRO A 191 -1.45 12.47 13.82
C PRO A 191 -0.16 13.25 13.57
N LEU A 192 -0.14 14.53 13.94
CA LEU A 192 1.02 15.41 13.80
C LEU A 192 1.83 15.57 15.10
N ASP A 193 1.41 14.91 16.19
CA ASP A 193 2.13 14.88 17.45
C ASP A 193 3.20 13.76 17.48
N LYS A 194 3.86 13.63 18.63
CA LYS A 194 4.82 12.55 18.87
C LYS A 194 4.11 11.21 18.98
N TRP A 195 4.57 10.24 18.21
CA TRP A 195 4.09 8.87 18.23
C TRP A 195 4.81 8.00 19.25
N THR A 196 4.11 7.02 19.79
CA THR A 196 4.61 6.05 20.78
C THR A 196 4.39 4.63 20.25
N PRO A 197 5.42 3.76 20.26
CA PRO A 197 5.22 2.36 19.93
C PRO A 197 4.39 1.65 21.01
N HIS A 198 3.53 0.73 20.61
CA HIS A 198 2.79 -0.09 21.54
C HIS A 198 3.72 -1.02 22.33
N ASN A 199 3.50 -1.16 23.63
CA ASN A 199 4.39 -1.89 24.53
C ASN A 199 4.53 -3.39 24.21
N LEU A 200 3.55 -3.97 23.52
CA LEU A 200 3.52 -5.38 23.13
C LEU A 200 3.95 -5.61 21.69
N ASN A 201 4.58 -4.62 21.03
CA ASN A 201 5.05 -4.81 19.66
C ASN A 201 6.12 -5.92 19.55
N PRO A 202 6.02 -6.82 18.55
CA PRO A 202 4.92 -6.97 17.60
C PRO A 202 3.66 -7.53 18.26
N VAL A 203 2.51 -6.88 18.08
CA VAL A 203 1.23 -7.27 18.67
C VAL A 203 0.66 -8.55 18.06
N LYS A 204 1.14 -8.94 16.89
CA LYS A 204 0.72 -10.14 16.17
C LYS A 204 1.86 -10.67 15.30
N ILE A 205 1.99 -11.99 15.25
CA ILE A 205 2.93 -12.68 14.35
C ILE A 205 2.14 -13.73 13.58
N ASN A 206 1.75 -13.41 12.34
CA ASN A 206 0.94 -14.30 11.52
C ASN A 206 1.01 -13.91 10.03
N LEU A 207 1.27 -14.88 9.15
CA LEU A 207 1.33 -14.67 7.70
C LEU A 207 -0.06 -14.41 7.08
N SER A 208 -1.12 -14.88 7.72
CA SER A 208 -2.46 -14.82 7.12
C SER A 208 -3.20 -13.50 7.35
N ASN A 209 -2.77 -12.65 8.31
CA ASN A 209 -3.55 -11.46 8.65
C ASN A 209 -2.76 -10.37 9.40
N SER A 210 -1.45 -10.30 9.25
CA SER A 210 -0.64 -9.21 9.83
C SER A 210 -0.46 -8.05 8.85
N ARG A 211 -0.18 -8.31 7.57
CA ARG A 211 0.08 -7.28 6.56
C ARG A 211 -1.19 -6.49 6.21
N GLY A 212 -1.08 -5.17 6.05
CA GLY A 212 -2.18 -4.28 5.65
C GLY A 212 -2.77 -4.66 4.28
N GLY A 213 -4.09 -4.51 4.13
CA GLY A 213 -4.82 -4.86 2.90
C GLY A 213 -5.83 -3.80 2.48
N GLY A 214 -5.73 -2.58 3.00
CA GLY A 214 -6.63 -1.47 2.69
C GLY A 214 -6.97 -0.63 3.92
N SER A 215 -7.80 0.38 3.73
CA SER A 215 -8.26 1.27 4.79
C SER A 215 -8.99 0.50 5.90
N ILE A 216 -8.71 0.86 7.15
CA ILE A 216 -9.50 0.40 8.29
C ILE A 216 -10.83 1.16 8.27
N PHE A 217 -11.92 0.46 8.49
CA PHE A 217 -13.26 1.04 8.49
C PHE A 217 -14.05 0.61 9.72
N ARG A 218 -15.15 1.32 9.98
CA ARG A 218 -16.07 1.01 11.09
C ARG A 218 -17.28 0.26 10.56
N GLU A 219 -17.71 -0.70 11.35
CA GLU A 219 -18.99 -1.38 11.19
C GLU A 219 -19.65 -1.52 12.55
N GLY A 220 -20.72 -0.74 12.79
CA GLY A 220 -21.25 -0.55 14.12
C GLY A 220 -20.19 -0.03 15.09
N ASP A 221 -20.02 -0.70 16.22
CA ASP A 221 -19.01 -0.36 17.24
C ASP A 221 -17.64 -1.01 16.99
N SER A 222 -17.50 -1.76 15.90
CA SER A 222 -16.30 -2.52 15.61
C SER A 222 -15.40 -1.82 14.60
N LEU A 223 -14.08 -1.92 14.79
CA LEU A 223 -13.08 -1.58 13.78
C LEU A 223 -12.70 -2.83 13.01
N ILE A 224 -12.82 -2.74 11.69
CA ILE A 224 -12.44 -3.81 10.76
C ILE A 224 -11.18 -3.41 10.02
N ARG A 225 -10.14 -4.22 10.13
CA ARG A 225 -8.90 -4.05 9.41
C ARG A 225 -8.79 -5.09 8.28
N PRO A 226 -8.86 -4.67 7.02
CA PRO A 226 -8.47 -5.53 5.92
C PRO A 226 -6.99 -5.92 6.06
N ALA A 227 -6.70 -7.20 5.87
CA ALA A 227 -5.36 -7.74 5.94
C ALA A 227 -5.11 -8.70 4.80
N GLN A 228 -3.90 -8.72 4.28
CA GLN A 228 -3.49 -9.67 3.26
C GLN A 228 -3.18 -11.02 3.89
N ASN A 229 -3.74 -12.09 3.32
CA ASN A 229 -3.26 -13.44 3.56
C ASN A 229 -2.07 -13.71 2.62
N CYS A 230 -0.88 -13.83 3.22
CA CYS A 230 0.35 -14.10 2.51
C CYS A 230 0.78 -15.58 2.62
N PHE A 231 -0.15 -16.50 2.89
CA PHE A 231 0.11 -17.93 2.97
C PHE A 231 -0.86 -18.71 2.04
N PRO A 232 -0.38 -19.67 1.18
CA PRO A 232 1.03 -20.03 1.01
C PRO A 232 1.88 -18.99 0.24
N ASP A 233 1.22 -18.08 -0.51
CA ASP A 233 1.87 -17.10 -1.35
C ASP A 233 1.36 -15.69 -1.08
N TYR A 234 2.15 -14.67 -1.46
CA TYR A 234 1.78 -13.26 -1.36
C TYR A 234 0.48 -12.95 -2.14
N GLY A 235 -0.46 -12.29 -1.47
CA GLY A 235 -1.71 -11.87 -2.11
C GLY A 235 -2.72 -12.99 -2.37
N THR A 236 -2.63 -14.11 -1.64
CA THR A 236 -3.55 -15.27 -1.79
C THR A 236 -5.01 -14.86 -1.57
N SER A 237 -5.30 -14.03 -0.58
CA SER A 237 -6.66 -13.54 -0.28
C SER A 237 -6.64 -12.31 0.62
N LEU A 238 -7.78 -11.68 0.76
CA LEU A 238 -8.03 -10.65 1.76
C LEU A 238 -8.75 -11.26 2.97
N VAL A 239 -8.35 -10.89 4.17
CA VAL A 239 -8.97 -11.30 5.43
C VAL A 239 -9.43 -10.05 6.17
N LEU A 240 -10.64 -10.10 6.73
CA LEU A 240 -11.16 -9.05 7.60
C LEU A 240 -10.84 -9.41 9.05
N SER A 241 -10.11 -8.55 9.71
CA SER A 241 -9.67 -8.75 11.10
C SER A 241 -10.33 -7.72 12.00
N LEU A 242 -11.04 -8.19 13.02
CA LEU A 242 -11.52 -7.32 14.10
C LEU A 242 -10.34 -6.76 14.89
N ILE A 243 -10.41 -5.48 15.21
CA ILE A 243 -9.46 -4.80 16.07
C ILE A 243 -10.10 -4.53 17.42
N HIS A 244 -9.41 -4.91 18.47
CA HIS A 244 -9.73 -4.58 19.86
C HIS A 244 -8.59 -3.72 20.43
N ILE A 245 -8.79 -2.38 20.47
CA ILE A 245 -7.87 -1.39 21.05
C ILE A 245 -8.60 -0.45 21.99
#